data_3a22f71c0449696a85db69c090025855
#
_entry.id   3a22f71c0449696a85db69c090025855
#
_cell.length_a   1.000
_cell.length_b   1.000
_cell.length_c   1.000
_cell.angle_alpha   90.00
_cell.angle_beta   90.00
_cell.angle_gamma   90.00
#
_symmetry.space_group_name_H-M   'P 1'
#
loop_
_entity.id
_entity.type
_entity.pdbx_description
1 polymer ?
#
loop_
_entity_poly.entity_id
_entity_poly.type
_entity_poly.pdbx_seq_one_letter_code
_entity_poly.pdbx_strand_id
1 'polypeptide(L)'
;MKRFAVIGLGAFGSWVARALTRSGFDVISIDMDGDRVDRFAHEVARAVVGDATDPLVLRKNGVAEVDAAVVSTGDDLASSILTVLALKEVHVGRIVVKVPSPEAVRALERFDVEIVFPDKEAAERLAYTLASSSVLEYIPLGKIHSIQEIGVPYAWIGKSLRELALPTSEGIQVVALYDALTGNWDAVPSPDRVITDSDVAIVAGGTARIEQLLRRKVKADEA
;
A
#
# COMPACT_ATOMS: atom_id res chain seq x y z
N MET A 1 -20.52 0.40 -14.62
CA MET A 1 -19.88 0.55 -13.30
C MET A 1 -18.92 -0.62 -13.15
N LYS A 2 -17.71 -0.42 -12.63
CA LYS A 2 -16.78 -1.54 -12.43
C LYS A 2 -17.28 -2.46 -11.33
N ARG A 3 -17.05 -3.76 -11.51
CA ARG A 3 -17.46 -4.82 -10.60
C ARG A 3 -16.25 -5.65 -10.16
N PHE A 4 -16.17 -5.99 -8.89
CA PHE A 4 -15.07 -6.74 -8.32
C PHE A 4 -15.56 -7.97 -7.56
N ALA A 5 -14.75 -9.03 -7.55
CA ALA A 5 -14.93 -10.14 -6.63
C ALA A 5 -13.87 -10.13 -5.55
N VAL A 6 -14.25 -10.42 -4.31
CA VAL A 6 -13.33 -10.63 -3.19
C VAL A 6 -13.58 -12.01 -2.60
N ILE A 7 -12.60 -12.88 -2.72
CA ILE A 7 -12.65 -14.26 -2.24
C ILE A 7 -11.88 -14.36 -0.92
N GLY A 8 -12.58 -14.68 0.15
CA GLY A 8 -12.09 -14.68 1.51
C GLY A 8 -12.33 -13.36 2.24
N LEU A 9 -13.16 -13.39 3.28
CA LEU A 9 -13.55 -12.27 4.14
C LEU A 9 -12.76 -12.24 5.46
N GLY A 10 -11.51 -12.69 5.41
CA GLY A 10 -10.54 -12.49 6.50
C GLY A 10 -10.17 -11.01 6.66
N ALA A 11 -9.17 -10.71 7.50
CA ALA A 11 -8.76 -9.32 7.79
C ALA A 11 -8.48 -8.51 6.52
N PHE A 12 -7.64 -9.01 5.61
CA PHE A 12 -7.27 -8.27 4.40
C PHE A 12 -8.44 -8.16 3.41
N GLY A 13 -9.11 -9.28 3.08
CA GLY A 13 -10.20 -9.29 2.08
C GLY A 13 -11.38 -8.40 2.49
N SER A 14 -11.76 -8.39 3.78
CA SER A 14 -12.82 -7.52 4.27
C SER A 14 -12.47 -6.03 4.14
N TRP A 15 -11.22 -5.64 4.39
CA TRP A 15 -10.79 -4.26 4.17
C TRP A 15 -10.79 -3.85 2.70
N VAL A 16 -10.35 -4.75 1.80
CA VAL A 16 -10.39 -4.52 0.35
C VAL A 16 -11.83 -4.35 -0.13
N ALA A 17 -12.75 -5.25 0.29
CA ALA A 17 -14.14 -5.18 -0.09
C ALA A 17 -14.80 -3.88 0.38
N ARG A 18 -14.56 -3.46 1.65
CA ARG A 18 -15.04 -2.17 2.17
C ARG A 18 -14.52 -0.98 1.37
N ALA A 19 -13.21 -0.97 1.08
CA ALA A 19 -12.59 0.13 0.34
C ALA A 19 -13.18 0.28 -1.05
N LEU A 20 -13.38 -0.83 -1.78
CA LEU A 20 -14.01 -0.84 -3.10
C LEU A 20 -15.46 -0.36 -3.05
N THR A 21 -16.25 -0.83 -2.07
CA THR A 21 -17.65 -0.40 -1.90
C THR A 21 -17.75 1.08 -1.58
N ARG A 22 -16.89 1.61 -0.67
CA ARG A 22 -16.85 3.04 -0.36
C ARG A 22 -16.47 3.90 -1.57
N SER A 23 -15.69 3.35 -2.49
CA SER A 23 -15.35 4.01 -3.76
C SER A 23 -16.46 3.93 -4.80
N GLY A 24 -17.64 3.37 -4.45
CA GLY A 24 -18.81 3.31 -5.32
C GLY A 24 -18.80 2.15 -6.33
N PHE A 25 -18.00 1.10 -6.10
CA PHE A 25 -17.96 -0.07 -6.97
C PHE A 25 -18.87 -1.19 -6.46
N ASP A 26 -19.37 -2.02 -7.40
CA ASP A 26 -20.08 -3.25 -7.05
C ASP A 26 -19.09 -4.33 -6.60
N VAL A 27 -19.32 -4.90 -5.42
CA VAL A 27 -18.47 -5.94 -4.85
C VAL A 27 -19.29 -7.21 -4.59
N ILE A 28 -18.79 -8.33 -5.13
CA ILE A 28 -19.25 -9.68 -4.80
C ILE A 28 -18.23 -10.29 -3.87
N SER A 29 -18.62 -10.63 -2.65
CA SER A 29 -17.73 -11.28 -1.68
C SER A 29 -18.14 -12.74 -1.48
N ILE A 30 -17.17 -13.65 -1.46
CA ILE A 30 -17.38 -15.09 -1.24
C ILE A 30 -16.47 -15.56 -0.13
N ASP A 31 -17.02 -16.25 0.86
CA ASP A 31 -16.27 -16.94 1.91
C ASP A 31 -16.97 -18.26 2.25
N MET A 32 -16.21 -19.26 2.69
CA MET A 32 -16.77 -20.52 3.17
C MET A 32 -17.41 -20.42 4.56
N ASP A 33 -17.00 -19.41 5.34
CA ASP A 33 -17.47 -19.16 6.71
C ASP A 33 -18.75 -18.32 6.66
N GLY A 34 -19.89 -18.96 6.97
CA GLY A 34 -21.20 -18.30 7.01
C GLY A 34 -21.26 -17.14 7.98
N ASP A 35 -20.64 -17.23 9.15
CA ASP A 35 -20.65 -16.17 10.15
C ASP A 35 -19.90 -14.93 9.67
N ARG A 36 -18.85 -15.10 8.86
CA ARG A 36 -18.15 -13.97 8.22
C ARG A 36 -19.02 -13.34 7.15
N VAL A 37 -19.65 -14.15 6.32
CA VAL A 37 -20.55 -13.67 5.26
C VAL A 37 -21.72 -12.90 5.86
N ASP A 38 -22.37 -13.41 6.89
CA ASP A 38 -23.51 -12.77 7.54
C ASP A 38 -23.15 -11.40 8.15
N ARG A 39 -21.99 -11.33 8.83
CA ARG A 39 -21.49 -10.06 9.37
C ARG A 39 -21.19 -9.03 8.29
N PHE A 40 -20.86 -9.48 7.08
CA PHE A 40 -20.42 -8.62 5.99
C PHE A 40 -21.52 -8.32 4.97
N ALA A 41 -22.67 -9.01 5.05
CA ALA A 41 -23.76 -8.94 4.06
C ALA A 41 -24.32 -7.53 3.82
N HIS A 42 -24.23 -6.65 4.83
CA HIS A 42 -24.73 -5.28 4.73
C HIS A 42 -23.71 -4.27 4.17
N GLU A 43 -22.47 -4.71 3.94
CA GLU A 43 -21.35 -3.83 3.56
C GLU A 43 -21.00 -3.90 2.07
N VAL A 44 -21.54 -4.86 1.34
CA VAL A 44 -21.23 -5.10 -0.09
C VAL A 44 -22.50 -5.35 -0.89
N ALA A 45 -22.41 -5.24 -2.21
CA ALA A 45 -23.54 -5.48 -3.10
C ALA A 45 -24.06 -6.93 -3.01
N ARG A 46 -23.15 -7.89 -2.80
CA ARG A 46 -23.47 -9.30 -2.64
C ARG A 46 -22.45 -10.02 -1.78
N ALA A 47 -22.90 -10.68 -0.73
CA ALA A 47 -22.11 -11.59 0.09
C ALA A 47 -22.66 -13.02 -0.06
N VAL A 48 -21.77 -14.00 -0.24
CA VAL A 48 -22.11 -15.38 -0.59
C VAL A 48 -21.32 -16.36 0.28
N VAL A 49 -22.02 -17.29 0.90
CA VAL A 49 -21.39 -18.48 1.49
C VAL A 49 -21.13 -19.49 0.38
N GLY A 50 -19.87 -19.83 0.15
CA GLY A 50 -19.55 -20.77 -0.92
C GLY A 50 -18.07 -21.11 -1.02
N ASP A 51 -17.79 -22.23 -1.66
CA ASP A 51 -16.43 -22.64 -2.00
C ASP A 51 -16.02 -22.03 -3.36
N ALA A 52 -15.10 -21.09 -3.34
CA ALA A 52 -14.61 -20.42 -4.53
C ALA A 52 -13.62 -21.26 -5.35
N THR A 53 -13.27 -22.45 -4.89
CA THR A 53 -12.50 -23.42 -5.68
C THR A 53 -13.36 -24.15 -6.71
N ASP A 54 -14.72 -24.04 -6.58
CA ASP A 54 -15.68 -24.57 -7.55
C ASP A 54 -16.07 -23.48 -8.58
N PRO A 55 -15.72 -23.66 -9.87
CA PRO A 55 -16.10 -22.74 -10.94
C PRO A 55 -17.61 -22.52 -11.08
N LEU A 56 -18.44 -23.52 -10.69
CA LEU A 56 -19.90 -23.38 -10.75
C LEU A 56 -20.41 -22.37 -9.72
N VAL A 57 -19.82 -22.33 -8.52
CA VAL A 57 -20.10 -21.32 -7.49
C VAL A 57 -19.76 -19.93 -8.03
N LEU A 58 -18.61 -19.78 -8.66
CA LEU A 58 -18.19 -18.51 -9.23
C LEU A 58 -19.16 -18.02 -10.35
N ARG A 59 -19.48 -18.88 -11.30
CA ARG A 59 -20.43 -18.57 -12.41
C ARG A 59 -21.80 -18.19 -11.88
N LYS A 60 -22.37 -19.00 -10.98
CA LYS A 60 -23.72 -18.78 -10.41
C LYS A 60 -23.83 -17.43 -9.69
N ASN A 61 -22.73 -16.94 -9.17
CA ASN A 61 -22.69 -15.68 -8.41
C ASN A 61 -22.23 -14.48 -9.24
N GLY A 62 -22.02 -14.62 -10.55
CA GLY A 62 -21.68 -13.52 -11.46
C GLY A 62 -20.21 -13.13 -11.45
N VAL A 63 -19.32 -13.98 -10.91
CA VAL A 63 -17.88 -13.70 -10.85
C VAL A 63 -17.24 -13.72 -12.25
N ALA A 64 -17.81 -14.44 -13.20
CA ALA A 64 -17.35 -14.41 -14.60
C ALA A 64 -17.43 -13.03 -15.27
N GLU A 65 -18.20 -12.10 -14.71
CA GLU A 65 -18.48 -10.77 -15.25
C GLU A 65 -17.76 -9.64 -14.52
N VAL A 66 -16.82 -9.96 -13.61
CA VAL A 66 -16.09 -8.94 -12.86
C VAL A 66 -14.89 -8.42 -13.63
N ASP A 67 -14.53 -7.16 -13.40
CA ASP A 67 -13.32 -6.53 -13.97
C ASP A 67 -12.03 -7.08 -13.32
N ALA A 68 -12.09 -7.46 -12.04
CA ALA A 68 -11.00 -8.11 -11.34
C ALA A 68 -11.50 -8.91 -10.12
N ALA A 69 -10.70 -9.92 -9.73
CA ALA A 69 -10.91 -10.69 -8.51
C ALA A 69 -9.70 -10.58 -7.57
N VAL A 70 -9.97 -10.47 -6.27
CA VAL A 70 -8.97 -10.51 -5.20
C VAL A 70 -9.14 -11.81 -4.43
N VAL A 71 -8.07 -12.59 -4.33
CA VAL A 71 -8.02 -13.85 -3.57
C VAL A 71 -7.29 -13.60 -2.25
N SER A 72 -7.96 -13.86 -1.14
CA SER A 72 -7.47 -13.67 0.22
C SER A 72 -7.93 -14.81 1.13
N THR A 73 -7.56 -16.05 0.76
CA THR A 73 -7.98 -17.30 1.44
C THR A 73 -7.13 -17.65 2.66
N GLY A 74 -6.37 -16.70 3.21
CA GLY A 74 -5.53 -16.90 4.39
C GLY A 74 -4.20 -17.60 4.07
N ASP A 75 -3.79 -18.54 4.94
CA ASP A 75 -2.49 -19.21 4.85
C ASP A 75 -2.55 -20.51 4.03
N ASP A 76 -3.73 -20.89 3.54
CA ASP A 76 -3.91 -22.08 2.72
C ASP A 76 -3.54 -21.82 1.25
N LEU A 77 -2.29 -22.14 0.92
CA LEU A 77 -1.76 -22.03 -0.44
C LEU A 77 -2.51 -22.92 -1.43
N ALA A 78 -2.93 -24.11 -1.01
CA ALA A 78 -3.65 -25.03 -1.91
C ALA A 78 -5.00 -24.43 -2.31
N SER A 79 -5.75 -23.92 -1.35
CA SER A 79 -7.00 -23.19 -1.58
C SER A 79 -6.82 -21.97 -2.48
N SER A 80 -5.74 -21.21 -2.26
CA SER A 80 -5.39 -20.05 -3.11
C SER A 80 -5.16 -20.47 -4.56
N ILE A 81 -4.37 -21.50 -4.79
CA ILE A 81 -4.07 -22.01 -6.15
C ILE A 81 -5.34 -22.53 -6.83
N LEU A 82 -6.16 -23.33 -6.13
CA LEU A 82 -7.40 -23.88 -6.69
C LEU A 82 -8.39 -22.75 -7.03
N THR A 83 -8.50 -21.72 -6.17
CA THR A 83 -9.32 -20.54 -6.45
C THR A 83 -8.82 -19.78 -7.68
N VAL A 84 -7.52 -19.60 -7.83
CA VAL A 84 -6.93 -18.97 -9.04
C VAL A 84 -7.27 -19.78 -10.29
N LEU A 85 -7.16 -21.11 -10.25
CA LEU A 85 -7.51 -21.96 -11.37
C LEU A 85 -9.01 -21.86 -11.72
N ALA A 86 -9.89 -21.88 -10.73
CA ALA A 86 -11.32 -21.69 -10.91
C ALA A 86 -11.67 -20.31 -11.51
N LEU A 87 -11.02 -19.24 -11.05
CA LEU A 87 -11.18 -17.88 -11.61
C LEU A 87 -10.71 -17.80 -13.06
N LYS A 88 -9.62 -18.46 -13.42
CA LYS A 88 -9.14 -18.55 -14.81
C LYS A 88 -10.10 -19.36 -15.69
N GLU A 89 -10.68 -20.45 -15.17
CA GLU A 89 -11.67 -21.25 -15.90
C GLU A 89 -12.95 -20.45 -16.19
N VAL A 90 -13.35 -19.55 -15.30
CA VAL A 90 -14.47 -18.62 -15.55
C VAL A 90 -14.06 -17.34 -16.27
N HIS A 91 -12.82 -17.27 -16.77
CA HIS A 91 -12.27 -16.21 -17.61
C HIS A 91 -12.18 -14.83 -16.92
N VAL A 92 -11.93 -14.76 -15.63
CA VAL A 92 -11.61 -13.49 -14.96
C VAL A 92 -10.27 -12.98 -15.49
N GLY A 93 -10.26 -11.80 -16.09
CA GLY A 93 -9.09 -11.26 -16.79
C GLY A 93 -7.99 -10.75 -15.86
N ARG A 94 -8.34 -10.25 -14.68
CA ARG A 94 -7.37 -9.73 -13.71
C ARG A 94 -7.57 -10.39 -12.35
N ILE A 95 -6.55 -11.05 -11.86
CA ILE A 95 -6.59 -11.77 -10.58
C ILE A 95 -5.44 -11.25 -9.72
N VAL A 96 -5.77 -10.78 -8.51
CA VAL A 96 -4.82 -10.33 -7.48
C VAL A 96 -4.85 -11.33 -6.34
N VAL A 97 -3.71 -11.84 -5.91
CA VAL A 97 -3.63 -12.85 -4.83
C VAL A 97 -2.81 -12.32 -3.66
N LYS A 98 -3.42 -12.30 -2.48
CA LYS A 98 -2.71 -12.07 -1.22
C LYS A 98 -1.94 -13.32 -0.82
N VAL A 99 -0.65 -13.18 -0.57
CA VAL A 99 0.20 -14.28 -0.13
C VAL A 99 0.72 -14.08 1.29
N PRO A 100 0.89 -15.18 2.07
CA PRO A 100 1.42 -15.11 3.42
C PRO A 100 2.95 -15.29 3.50
N SER A 101 3.60 -15.79 2.44
CA SER A 101 5.01 -16.16 2.50
C SER A 101 5.73 -16.04 1.15
N PRO A 102 7.08 -15.95 1.15
CA PRO A 102 7.88 -15.98 -0.08
C PRO A 102 7.74 -17.27 -0.90
N GLU A 103 7.45 -18.39 -0.24
CA GLU A 103 7.19 -19.69 -0.90
C GLU A 103 5.91 -19.62 -1.74
N ALA A 104 4.86 -19.00 -1.18
CA ALA A 104 3.61 -18.75 -1.90
C ALA A 104 3.79 -17.85 -3.12
N VAL A 105 4.66 -16.81 -3.02
CA VAL A 105 5.04 -15.98 -4.17
C VAL A 105 5.58 -16.85 -5.29
N ARG A 106 6.62 -17.68 -5.01
CA ARG A 106 7.25 -18.55 -6.02
C ARG A 106 6.29 -19.55 -6.66
N ALA A 107 5.32 -20.04 -5.89
CA ALA A 107 4.31 -20.96 -6.41
C ALA A 107 3.35 -20.26 -7.38
N LEU A 108 2.95 -19.03 -7.08
CA LEU A 108 1.93 -18.29 -7.81
C LEU A 108 2.48 -17.47 -8.99
N GLU A 109 3.78 -17.17 -9.04
CA GLU A 109 4.44 -16.46 -10.16
C GLU A 109 4.20 -17.13 -11.53
N ARG A 110 3.90 -18.44 -11.54
CA ARG A 110 3.66 -19.20 -12.78
C ARG A 110 2.23 -19.06 -13.32
N PHE A 111 1.33 -18.43 -12.58
CA PHE A 111 -0.10 -18.38 -12.90
C PHE A 111 -0.55 -17.12 -13.62
N ASP A 112 0.36 -16.20 -13.98
CA ASP A 112 -0.01 -14.90 -14.57
C ASP A 112 -1.10 -14.21 -13.75
N VAL A 113 -0.75 -13.90 -12.51
CA VAL A 113 -1.57 -13.17 -11.53
C VAL A 113 -0.75 -12.07 -10.88
N GLU A 114 -1.41 -11.05 -10.40
CA GLU A 114 -0.78 -10.04 -9.55
C GLU A 114 -0.66 -10.57 -8.13
N ILE A 115 0.52 -10.44 -7.53
CA ILE A 115 0.77 -10.92 -6.17
C ILE A 115 0.97 -9.73 -5.25
N VAL A 116 0.28 -9.74 -4.11
CA VAL A 116 0.46 -8.76 -3.03
C VAL A 116 0.87 -9.47 -1.75
N PHE A 117 1.83 -8.90 -1.04
CA PHE A 117 2.32 -9.43 0.23
C PHE A 117 2.24 -8.34 1.32
N PRO A 118 1.02 -8.00 1.78
CA PRO A 118 0.77 -6.83 2.63
C PRO A 118 1.52 -6.87 3.95
N ASP A 119 1.62 -8.05 4.57
CA ASP A 119 2.27 -8.22 5.87
C ASP A 119 3.77 -7.90 5.78
N LYS A 120 4.44 -8.33 4.69
CA LYS A 120 5.84 -7.99 4.42
C LYS A 120 6.01 -6.50 4.17
N GLU A 121 5.19 -5.92 3.30
CA GLU A 121 5.25 -4.50 2.94
C GLU A 121 5.04 -3.60 4.15
N ALA A 122 4.05 -3.93 5.00
CA ALA A 122 3.77 -3.21 6.23
C ALA A 122 4.91 -3.35 7.25
N ALA A 123 5.48 -4.57 7.40
CA ALA A 123 6.58 -4.82 8.32
C ALA A 123 7.87 -4.11 7.89
N GLU A 124 8.21 -4.13 6.59
CA GLU A 124 9.38 -3.42 6.06
C GLU A 124 9.25 -1.91 6.27
N ARG A 125 8.07 -1.33 6.00
CA ARG A 125 7.80 0.08 6.25
C ARG A 125 7.93 0.44 7.73
N LEU A 126 7.33 -0.35 8.62
CA LEU A 126 7.42 -0.14 10.07
C LEU A 126 8.87 -0.24 10.56
N ALA A 127 9.60 -1.26 10.11
CA ALA A 127 11.01 -1.44 10.49
C ALA A 127 11.86 -0.24 10.06
N TYR A 128 11.61 0.31 8.87
CA TYR A 128 12.32 1.49 8.37
C TYR A 128 12.05 2.73 9.26
N THR A 129 10.79 3.00 9.60
CA THR A 129 10.44 4.14 10.47
C THR A 129 10.98 3.97 11.89
N LEU A 130 10.95 2.76 12.45
CA LEU A 130 11.54 2.47 13.77
C LEU A 130 13.06 2.60 13.81
N ALA A 131 13.74 2.26 12.71
CA ALA A 131 15.20 2.35 12.61
C ALA A 131 15.74 3.78 12.46
N SER A 132 14.88 4.73 12.10
CA SER A 132 15.26 6.12 11.85
C SER A 132 14.48 7.09 12.74
N SER A 133 15.17 7.75 13.66
CA SER A 133 14.55 8.76 14.54
C SER A 133 14.08 10.02 13.82
N SER A 134 14.47 10.19 12.56
CA SER A 134 14.16 11.40 11.78
C SER A 134 13.18 11.14 10.63
N VAL A 135 12.77 9.87 10.38
CA VAL A 135 11.78 9.51 9.37
C VAL A 135 10.46 9.18 10.06
N LEU A 136 9.43 9.95 9.75
CA LEU A 136 8.09 9.79 10.32
C LEU A 136 7.24 8.85 9.45
N GLU A 137 7.38 8.92 8.13
CA GLU A 137 6.69 8.06 7.18
C GLU A 137 7.62 7.68 6.02
N TYR A 138 7.44 6.48 5.45
CA TYR A 138 8.25 5.95 4.35
C TYR A 138 7.38 5.27 3.30
N ILE A 139 7.48 5.73 2.06
CA ILE A 139 6.77 5.17 0.90
C ILE A 139 7.82 4.77 -0.14
N PRO A 140 8.06 3.47 -0.38
CA PRO A 140 9.00 3.03 -1.40
C PRO A 140 8.49 3.33 -2.81
N LEU A 141 9.38 3.80 -3.69
CA LEU A 141 9.16 3.99 -5.12
C LEU A 141 10.11 3.07 -5.89
N GLY A 142 9.69 1.83 -6.09
CA GLY A 142 10.54 0.79 -6.65
C GLY A 142 11.66 0.36 -5.69
N LYS A 143 12.84 0.03 -6.25
CA LYS A 143 13.93 -0.60 -5.45
C LYS A 143 14.89 0.38 -4.80
N ILE A 144 15.01 1.60 -5.33
CA ILE A 144 16.09 2.53 -4.96
C ILE A 144 15.63 3.96 -4.67
N HIS A 145 14.36 4.26 -4.86
CA HIS A 145 13.78 5.57 -4.56
C HIS A 145 12.68 5.47 -3.52
N SER A 146 12.41 6.58 -2.84
CA SER A 146 11.32 6.69 -1.86
C SER A 146 10.78 8.11 -1.77
N ILE A 147 9.57 8.22 -1.24
CA ILE A 147 9.06 9.45 -0.63
C ILE A 147 9.14 9.23 0.88
N GLN A 148 9.66 10.22 1.59
CA GLN A 148 9.81 10.15 3.05
C GLN A 148 9.30 11.43 3.69
N GLU A 149 8.64 11.28 4.82
CA GLU A 149 8.35 12.38 5.73
C GLU A 149 9.46 12.48 6.76
N ILE A 150 10.15 13.61 6.79
CA ILE A 150 11.33 13.81 7.63
C ILE A 150 11.23 15.11 8.44
N GLY A 151 11.69 15.06 9.68
CA GLY A 151 11.99 16.30 10.40
C GLY A 151 13.10 17.07 9.70
N VAL A 152 12.91 18.36 9.45
CA VAL A 152 13.90 19.15 8.72
C VAL A 152 15.27 19.14 9.41
N PRO A 153 16.37 18.95 8.67
CA PRO A 153 17.70 19.09 9.21
C PRO A 153 17.97 20.52 9.74
N TYR A 154 18.66 20.65 10.84
CA TYR A 154 19.01 21.95 11.42
C TYR A 154 19.69 22.89 10.41
N ALA A 155 20.53 22.34 9.55
CA ALA A 155 21.23 23.08 8.49
C ALA A 155 20.30 23.72 7.43
N TRP A 156 19.01 23.33 7.39
CA TRP A 156 18.01 23.91 6.49
C TRP A 156 17.26 25.09 7.11
N ILE A 157 17.21 25.15 8.46
CA ILE A 157 16.46 26.19 9.17
C ILE A 157 16.99 27.58 8.82
N GLY A 158 16.07 28.51 8.51
CA GLY A 158 16.37 29.87 8.12
C GLY A 158 16.79 30.06 6.66
N LYS A 159 16.89 28.96 5.88
CA LYS A 159 17.21 29.03 4.44
C LYS A 159 15.96 28.80 3.61
N SER A 160 15.90 29.42 2.43
CA SER A 160 14.88 29.13 1.44
C SER A 160 15.18 27.83 0.67
N LEU A 161 14.15 27.22 0.07
CA LEU A 161 14.34 26.05 -0.80
C LEU A 161 15.27 26.36 -1.98
N ARG A 162 15.27 27.61 -2.47
CA ARG A 162 16.17 28.10 -3.52
C ARG A 162 17.63 28.07 -3.07
N GLU A 163 17.93 28.57 -1.86
CA GLU A 163 19.28 28.58 -1.31
C GLU A 163 19.80 27.18 -1.01
N LEU A 164 18.94 26.27 -0.60
CA LEU A 164 19.28 24.87 -0.35
C LEU A 164 19.63 24.12 -1.62
N ALA A 165 19.00 24.49 -2.76
CA ALA A 165 19.21 23.90 -4.08
C ALA A 165 19.24 22.36 -4.08
N LEU A 166 18.42 21.71 -3.23
CA LEU A 166 18.43 20.28 -2.95
C LEU A 166 18.35 19.37 -4.19
N PRO A 167 17.63 19.72 -5.25
CA PRO A 167 17.62 18.90 -6.46
C PRO A 167 18.99 18.78 -7.12
N THR A 168 19.79 19.84 -7.09
CA THR A 168 21.12 19.87 -7.72
C THR A 168 22.24 19.44 -6.78
N SER A 169 22.13 19.76 -5.47
CA SER A 169 23.17 19.46 -4.47
C SER A 169 23.08 18.03 -3.93
N GLU A 170 21.86 17.51 -3.70
CA GLU A 170 21.64 16.25 -3.04
C GLU A 170 20.81 15.23 -3.88
N GLY A 171 20.24 15.67 -5.02
CA GLY A 171 19.37 14.84 -5.84
C GLY A 171 18.03 14.52 -5.15
N ILE A 172 17.54 15.44 -4.30
CA ILE A 172 16.34 15.28 -3.48
C ILE A 172 15.38 16.45 -3.78
N GLN A 173 14.11 16.14 -3.99
CA GLN A 173 13.05 17.12 -4.16
C GLN A 173 12.22 17.26 -2.88
N VAL A 174 12.02 18.48 -2.38
CA VAL A 174 10.97 18.76 -1.40
C VAL A 174 9.65 18.82 -2.14
N VAL A 175 8.73 17.93 -1.81
CA VAL A 175 7.41 17.79 -2.44
C VAL A 175 6.39 18.66 -1.72
N ALA A 176 6.42 18.65 -0.39
CA ALA A 176 5.55 19.43 0.47
C ALA A 176 6.26 19.77 1.78
N LEU A 177 5.74 20.77 2.48
CA LEU A 177 6.09 21.11 3.85
C LEU A 177 4.85 21.07 4.73
N TYR A 178 5.03 20.65 5.95
CA TYR A 178 4.00 20.64 6.98
C TYR A 178 4.52 21.30 8.25
N ASP A 179 3.82 22.32 8.75
CA ASP A 179 4.17 22.95 10.02
C ASP A 179 3.53 22.16 11.18
N ALA A 180 4.33 21.48 11.96
CA ALA A 180 3.86 20.63 13.06
C ALA A 180 3.20 21.42 14.21
N LEU A 181 3.47 22.71 14.37
CA LEU A 181 2.87 23.55 15.41
C LEU A 181 1.48 24.06 15.02
N THR A 182 1.31 24.46 13.76
CA THR A 182 0.06 25.07 13.30
C THR A 182 -0.86 24.09 12.57
N GLY A 183 -0.35 22.94 12.14
CA GLY A 183 -1.08 21.96 11.34
C GLY A 183 -1.24 22.37 9.87
N ASN A 184 -0.55 23.42 9.42
CA ASN A 184 -0.69 23.95 8.06
C ASN A 184 0.17 23.16 7.06
N TRP A 185 -0.42 22.84 5.90
CA TRP A 185 0.24 22.20 4.79
C TRP A 185 0.57 23.20 3.69
N ASP A 186 1.80 23.15 3.19
CA ASP A 186 2.24 23.77 1.94
C ASP A 186 2.56 22.64 0.95
N ALA A 187 1.55 22.28 0.14
CA ALA A 187 1.63 21.12 -0.75
C ALA A 187 2.49 21.36 -2.00
N VAL A 188 2.76 22.60 -2.34
CA VAL A 188 3.63 23.00 -3.47
C VAL A 188 4.45 24.22 -3.02
N PRO A 189 5.46 24.01 -2.18
CA PRO A 189 6.19 25.12 -1.58
C PRO A 189 6.95 25.93 -2.63
N SER A 190 6.82 27.26 -2.51
CA SER A 190 7.57 28.19 -3.36
C SER A 190 9.09 27.99 -3.16
N PRO A 191 9.91 28.18 -4.19
CA PRO A 191 11.36 28.20 -4.05
C PRO A 191 11.87 29.20 -3.01
N ASP A 192 11.14 30.28 -2.76
CA ASP A 192 11.50 31.31 -1.79
C ASP A 192 10.93 31.05 -0.37
N ARG A 193 10.24 29.91 -0.16
CA ARG A 193 9.77 29.46 1.16
C ARG A 193 10.96 29.18 2.07
N VAL A 194 11.03 29.94 3.16
CA VAL A 194 12.06 29.77 4.20
C VAL A 194 11.63 28.65 5.17
N ILE A 195 12.53 27.72 5.45
CA ILE A 195 12.30 26.58 6.35
C ILE A 195 12.40 27.04 7.80
N THR A 196 11.45 26.59 8.61
CA THR A 196 11.41 26.84 10.06
C THR A 196 11.72 25.55 10.84
N ASP A 197 11.97 25.66 12.12
CA ASP A 197 12.26 24.54 13.03
C ASP A 197 11.04 23.66 13.28
N SER A 198 9.83 24.18 13.09
CA SER A 198 8.57 23.43 13.17
C SER A 198 8.18 22.70 11.89
N ASP A 199 8.91 22.92 10.80
CA ASP A 199 8.60 22.28 9.52
C ASP A 199 8.98 20.79 9.53
N VAL A 200 8.11 20.00 8.94
CA VAL A 200 8.35 18.61 8.52
C VAL A 200 8.31 18.59 7.01
N ALA A 201 9.31 17.98 6.39
CA ALA A 201 9.43 17.96 4.94
C ALA A 201 9.03 16.60 4.36
N ILE A 202 8.17 16.63 3.34
CA ILE A 202 7.93 15.49 2.46
C ILE A 202 8.95 15.58 1.33
N VAL A 203 9.87 14.62 1.29
CA VAL A 203 10.96 14.61 0.31
C VAL A 203 10.89 13.38 -0.59
N ALA A 204 11.25 13.53 -1.86
CA ALA A 204 11.36 12.46 -2.83
C ALA A 204 12.78 12.39 -3.39
N GLY A 205 13.32 11.17 -3.51
CA GLY A 205 14.67 10.99 -4.04
C GLY A 205 15.19 9.57 -3.90
N GLY A 206 16.48 9.39 -4.15
CA GLY A 206 17.16 8.13 -3.90
C GLY A 206 17.17 7.81 -2.40
N THR A 207 16.68 6.63 -1.99
CA THR A 207 16.57 6.23 -0.57
C THR A 207 17.90 6.40 0.16
N ALA A 208 19.00 5.89 -0.41
CA ALA A 208 20.33 6.00 0.20
C ALA A 208 20.81 7.46 0.34
N ARG A 209 20.38 8.37 -0.55
CA ARG A 209 20.73 9.79 -0.48
C ARG A 209 20.01 10.48 0.66
N ILE A 210 18.71 10.21 0.82
CA ILE A 210 17.92 10.76 1.93
C ILE A 210 18.49 10.25 3.26
N GLU A 211 18.81 8.95 3.38
CA GLU A 211 19.45 8.39 4.57
C GLU A 211 20.82 9.04 4.88
N GLN A 212 21.64 9.26 3.86
CA GLN A 212 22.94 9.91 4.04
C GLN A 212 22.80 11.35 4.56
N LEU A 213 21.81 12.08 4.06
CA LEU A 213 21.46 13.41 4.52
C LEU A 213 21.07 13.40 6.00
N LEU A 214 20.21 12.48 6.41
CA LEU A 214 19.73 12.36 7.79
C LEU A 214 20.83 11.93 8.76
N ARG A 215 21.75 11.05 8.36
CA ARG A 215 22.90 10.65 9.19
C ARG A 215 23.88 11.79 9.46
N ARG A 216 24.00 12.75 8.56
CA ARG A 216 24.82 13.97 8.79
C ARG A 216 24.22 14.84 9.89
N LYS A 217 22.87 14.77 10.10
CA LYS A 217 22.15 15.47 11.16
C LYS A 217 22.57 15.00 12.55
N VAL A 218 22.57 13.69 12.79
CA VAL A 218 22.87 13.11 14.12
C VAL A 218 24.27 13.47 14.61
N LYS A 219 25.27 13.55 13.72
CA LYS A 219 26.63 13.93 14.09
C LYS A 219 26.81 15.43 14.38
N ALA A 220 25.93 16.29 13.90
CA ALA A 220 25.98 17.73 14.15
C ALA A 220 25.26 18.13 15.44
N ASP A 221 24.30 17.32 15.88
CA ASP A 221 23.53 17.55 17.12
C ASP A 221 24.27 16.99 18.38
N GLU A 222 25.31 16.14 18.18
CA GLU A 222 26.14 15.56 19.24
C GLU A 222 27.48 16.31 19.45
N ALA A 223 27.77 17.35 18.68
CA ALA A 223 29.01 18.14 18.74
C ALA A 223 28.75 19.57 19.25
#